data_a8e440a5890fb5730483978462c09a34
#
_entry.id   a8e440a5890fb5730483978462c09a34
#
_cell.length_a   1.000
_cell.length_b   1.000
_cell.length_c   1.000
_cell.angle_alpha   90.00
_cell.angle_beta   90.00
_cell.angle_gamma   90.00
#
_symmetry.space_group_name_H-M   'P 1'
#
loop_
_entity.id
_entity.type
_entity.pdbx_description
1 polymer ?
#
loop_
_entity_poly.entity_id
_entity_poly.type
_entity_poly.pdbx_seq_one_letter_code
_entity_poly.pdbx_strand_id
1 'polypeptide(L)'
;MRALLIGRNPRLTLIRIVALVAVFCVAFGFVLLPIRVEGISMLPTYPNHSLNLVNRLAYLWHEPQRGDVVSIRLTGPHGLFMKRIIGLPGETVAFVDGRVLINGKILDEPYEKYSCDWNRPPVTLGPDEYFFVGDNRSMPLEDHEHGVKKRIYIVGKVLL
;
A
#
# COMPACT_ATOMS: atom_id res chain seq x y z
N MET A 1 -44.78 -7.26 -6.76
CA MET A 1 -43.48 -6.63 -6.42
C MET A 1 -42.89 -6.98 -5.06
N ARG A 2 -43.67 -7.18 -3.98
CA ARG A 2 -43.12 -7.55 -2.63
C ARG A 2 -42.44 -8.94 -2.56
N ALA A 3 -42.85 -9.91 -3.40
CA ALA A 3 -42.29 -11.26 -3.40
C ALA A 3 -40.84 -11.38 -3.95
N LEU A 4 -40.40 -10.40 -4.73
CA LEU A 4 -39.04 -10.36 -5.31
C LEU A 4 -37.97 -10.01 -4.29
N LEU A 5 -38.32 -9.20 -3.27
CA LEU A 5 -37.37 -8.72 -2.24
C LEU A 5 -37.36 -9.60 -0.98
N ILE A 6 -38.46 -10.24 -0.60
CA ILE A 6 -38.59 -10.93 0.71
C ILE A 6 -38.63 -12.45 0.56
N GLY A 7 -38.71 -13.00 -0.65
CA GLY A 7 -38.81 -14.46 -0.87
C GLY A 7 -40.05 -15.09 -0.21
N ARG A 8 -40.34 -16.32 -0.57
CA ARG A 8 -41.55 -17.05 -0.13
C ARG A 8 -41.50 -17.50 1.35
N ASN A 9 -40.30 -17.50 1.96
CA ASN A 9 -40.10 -17.95 3.34
C ASN A 9 -39.32 -16.89 4.15
N PRO A 10 -39.97 -16.17 5.07
CA PRO A 10 -39.34 -15.08 5.84
C PRO A 10 -38.19 -15.56 6.73
N ARG A 11 -38.22 -16.79 7.22
CA ARG A 11 -37.13 -17.37 8.03
C ARG A 11 -35.86 -17.56 7.19
N LEU A 12 -35.98 -18.08 5.98
CA LEU A 12 -34.83 -18.22 5.07
C LEU A 12 -34.26 -16.86 4.64
N THR A 13 -35.12 -15.87 4.44
CA THR A 13 -34.67 -14.51 4.13
C THR A 13 -33.89 -13.90 5.30
N LEU A 14 -34.37 -14.07 6.52
CA LEU A 14 -33.64 -13.61 7.71
C LEU A 14 -32.28 -14.29 7.86
N ILE A 15 -32.20 -15.60 7.67
CA ILE A 15 -30.93 -16.35 7.73
C ILE A 15 -29.95 -15.82 6.66
N ARG A 16 -30.41 -15.56 5.43
CA ARG A 16 -29.56 -14.99 4.37
C ARG A 16 -29.04 -13.60 4.72
N ILE A 17 -29.91 -12.75 5.27
CA ILE A 17 -29.50 -11.40 5.72
C ILE A 17 -28.44 -11.49 6.81
N VAL A 18 -28.65 -12.33 7.83
CA VAL A 18 -27.67 -12.52 8.91
C VAL A 18 -26.35 -13.07 8.36
N ALA A 19 -26.38 -14.04 7.45
CA ALA A 19 -25.19 -14.57 6.83
C ALA A 19 -24.43 -13.51 6.01
N LEU A 20 -25.13 -12.68 5.23
CA LEU A 20 -24.52 -11.60 4.46
C LEU A 20 -23.89 -10.53 5.37
N VAL A 21 -24.57 -10.16 6.46
CA VAL A 21 -24.02 -9.24 7.44
C VAL A 21 -22.78 -9.82 8.11
N ALA A 22 -22.80 -11.10 8.48
CA ALA A 22 -21.66 -11.78 9.07
C ALA A 22 -20.45 -11.79 8.10
N VAL A 23 -20.67 -12.13 6.82
CA VAL A 23 -19.63 -12.09 5.78
C VAL A 23 -19.09 -10.68 5.61
N PHE A 24 -19.94 -9.66 5.57
CA PHE A 24 -19.53 -8.26 5.50
C PHE A 24 -18.66 -7.85 6.70
N CYS A 25 -19.11 -8.20 7.91
CA CYS A 25 -18.35 -7.90 9.14
C CYS A 25 -16.97 -8.59 9.15
N VAL A 26 -16.90 -9.85 8.69
CA VAL A 26 -15.62 -10.56 8.57
C VAL A 26 -14.74 -9.91 7.50
N ALA A 27 -15.29 -9.60 6.33
CA ALA A 27 -14.54 -9.01 5.23
C ALA A 27 -13.93 -7.66 5.64
N PHE A 28 -14.72 -6.75 6.20
CA PHE A 28 -14.24 -5.42 6.59
C PHE A 28 -13.55 -5.37 7.96
N GLY A 29 -13.79 -6.32 8.83
CA GLY A 29 -13.09 -6.42 10.12
C GLY A 29 -11.68 -7.00 10.01
N PHE A 30 -11.50 -8.00 9.15
CA PHE A 30 -10.25 -8.78 9.12
C PHE A 30 -9.50 -8.72 7.78
N VAL A 31 -10.20 -8.63 6.65
CA VAL A 31 -9.60 -8.74 5.32
C VAL A 31 -9.30 -7.37 4.72
N LEU A 32 -10.29 -6.49 4.69
CA LEU A 32 -10.22 -5.20 4.01
C LEU A 32 -10.26 -4.06 5.02
N LEU A 33 -9.21 -3.24 5.01
CA LEU A 33 -9.14 -2.04 5.82
C LEU A 33 -9.39 -0.82 4.92
N PRO A 34 -10.53 -0.11 5.07
CA PRO A 34 -10.73 1.14 4.37
C PRO A 34 -9.80 2.22 4.95
N ILE A 35 -9.12 2.93 4.06
CA ILE A 35 -8.23 4.04 4.40
C ILE A 35 -8.57 5.26 3.56
N ARG A 36 -8.39 6.45 4.14
CA ARG A 36 -8.41 7.71 3.42
C ARG A 36 -6.98 8.17 3.21
N VAL A 37 -6.63 8.50 1.98
CA VAL A 37 -5.30 9.04 1.65
C VAL A 37 -5.25 10.49 2.10
N GLU A 38 -4.25 10.82 2.91
CA GLU A 38 -3.95 12.20 3.28
C GLU A 38 -2.53 12.54 2.83
N GLY A 39 -2.41 13.64 2.10
CA GLY A 39 -1.14 14.09 1.53
C GLY A 39 -1.01 13.84 0.03
N ILE A 40 0.09 14.30 -0.51
CA ILE A 40 0.36 14.35 -1.96
C ILE A 40 1.48 13.41 -2.40
N SER A 41 2.08 12.66 -1.49
CA SER A 41 3.27 11.84 -1.77
C SER A 41 3.05 10.69 -2.76
N MET A 42 1.80 10.29 -2.97
CA MET A 42 1.42 9.21 -3.90
C MET A 42 0.77 9.72 -5.19
N LEU A 43 0.77 11.04 -5.43
CA LEU A 43 0.32 11.59 -6.70
C LEU A 43 1.22 11.15 -7.87
N PRO A 44 0.67 11.00 -9.07
CA PRO A 44 -0.74 11.11 -9.43
C PRO A 44 -1.51 9.81 -9.20
N THR A 45 -0.87 8.73 -8.77
CA THR A 45 -1.46 7.39 -8.68
C THR A 45 -2.64 7.36 -7.71
N TYR A 46 -2.48 8.03 -6.57
CA TYR A 46 -3.53 8.13 -5.55
C TYR A 46 -3.80 9.59 -5.21
N PRO A 47 -4.97 10.12 -5.60
CA PRO A 47 -5.36 11.48 -5.27
C PRO A 47 -5.49 11.72 -3.77
N ASN A 48 -5.14 12.93 -3.34
CA ASN A 48 -5.38 13.34 -1.96
C ASN A 48 -6.88 13.23 -1.61
N HIS A 49 -7.17 12.78 -0.40
CA HIS A 49 -8.50 12.50 0.12
C HIS A 49 -9.27 11.35 -0.56
N SER A 50 -8.65 10.59 -1.46
CA SER A 50 -9.28 9.38 -2.03
C SER A 50 -9.49 8.31 -0.98
N LEU A 51 -10.56 7.51 -1.16
CA LEU A 51 -10.83 6.33 -0.35
C LEU A 51 -10.28 5.10 -1.06
N ASN A 52 -9.52 4.29 -0.33
CA ASN A 52 -8.91 3.08 -0.84
C ASN A 52 -9.08 1.93 0.15
N LEU A 53 -8.88 0.71 -0.31
CA LEU A 53 -8.94 -0.49 0.51
C LEU A 53 -7.56 -1.12 0.62
N VAL A 54 -7.19 -1.54 1.82
CA VAL A 54 -5.98 -2.32 2.07
C VAL A 54 -6.36 -3.78 2.28
N ASN A 55 -5.84 -4.67 1.42
CA ASN A 55 -5.96 -6.11 1.62
C ASN A 55 -4.90 -6.56 2.65
N ARG A 56 -5.36 -6.87 3.86
CA ARG A 56 -4.51 -7.30 4.98
C ARG A 56 -3.99 -8.72 4.83
N LEU A 57 -4.63 -9.53 3.99
CA LEU A 57 -4.27 -10.93 3.76
C LEU A 57 -3.37 -11.10 2.52
N ALA A 58 -3.04 -10.01 1.82
CA ALA A 58 -2.29 -10.06 0.56
C ALA A 58 -0.97 -10.83 0.68
N TYR A 59 -0.33 -10.75 1.83
CA TYR A 59 1.01 -11.31 2.05
C TYR A 59 1.02 -12.50 3.01
N LEU A 60 -0.07 -13.27 3.08
CA LEU A 60 -0.13 -14.51 3.87
C LEU A 60 0.57 -15.68 3.17
N TRP A 61 0.57 -15.69 1.84
CA TRP A 61 1.07 -16.82 1.03
C TRP A 61 2.21 -16.45 0.09
N HIS A 62 2.55 -15.17 -0.01
CA HIS A 62 3.69 -14.68 -0.79
C HIS A 62 4.27 -13.43 -0.15
N GLU A 63 5.51 -13.15 -0.47
CA GLU A 63 6.17 -11.93 0.00
C GLU A 63 5.75 -10.70 -0.80
N PRO A 64 5.86 -9.50 -0.20
CA PRO A 64 5.69 -8.24 -0.91
C PRO A 64 6.63 -8.14 -2.11
N GLN A 65 6.13 -7.61 -3.21
CA GLN A 65 6.86 -7.51 -4.47
C GLN A 65 7.22 -6.06 -4.78
N ARG A 66 8.26 -5.87 -5.60
CA ARG A 66 8.60 -4.56 -6.16
C ARG A 66 7.42 -4.01 -6.97
N GLY A 67 7.13 -2.74 -6.78
CA GLY A 67 5.99 -2.07 -7.40
C GLY A 67 4.69 -2.14 -6.60
N ASP A 68 4.58 -3.02 -5.60
CA ASP A 68 3.40 -3.05 -4.74
C ASP A 68 3.25 -1.73 -3.98
N VAL A 69 2.03 -1.19 -4.00
CA VAL A 69 1.66 -0.09 -3.11
C VAL A 69 1.11 -0.68 -1.81
N VAL A 70 1.69 -0.29 -0.71
CA VAL A 70 1.42 -0.87 0.59
C VAL A 70 1.06 0.19 1.62
N SER A 71 0.27 -0.22 2.60
CA SER A 71 0.06 0.55 3.83
C SER A 71 1.09 0.12 4.87
N ILE A 72 1.81 1.10 5.42
CA ILE A 72 2.91 0.90 6.36
C ILE A 72 2.55 1.56 7.69
N ARG A 73 2.71 0.82 8.78
CA ARG A 73 2.55 1.34 10.14
C ARG A 73 3.76 2.17 10.54
N LEU A 74 3.50 3.35 11.08
CA LEU A 74 4.54 4.14 11.73
C LEU A 74 4.84 3.65 13.14
N THR A 75 6.07 3.93 13.59
CA THR A 75 6.45 3.80 15.00
C THR A 75 5.82 4.97 15.77
N GLY A 76 4.66 4.71 16.44
CA GLY A 76 3.95 5.72 17.20
C GLY A 76 2.43 5.65 17.02
N PRO A 77 1.65 6.50 17.72
CA PRO A 77 0.19 6.45 17.71
C PRO A 77 -0.44 6.98 16.41
N HIS A 78 0.37 7.48 15.47
CA HIS A 78 -0.10 8.24 14.32
C HIS A 78 0.04 7.47 13.01
N GLY A 79 -1.07 6.93 12.55
CA GLY A 79 -1.35 6.76 11.13
C GLY A 79 -0.69 5.58 10.42
N LEU A 80 -1.23 5.39 9.25
CA LEU A 80 -0.70 4.50 8.23
C LEU A 80 -0.19 5.38 7.08
N PHE A 81 1.03 5.11 6.60
CA PHE A 81 1.51 5.69 5.36
C PHE A 81 1.24 4.77 4.19
N MET A 82 0.91 5.37 3.06
CA MET A 82 0.83 4.68 1.78
C MET A 82 2.10 4.97 1.00
N LYS A 83 2.84 3.93 0.60
CA LYS A 83 4.07 4.03 -0.18
C LYS A 83 4.21 2.85 -1.14
N ARG A 84 5.09 3.00 -2.13
CA ARG A 84 5.45 1.94 -3.07
C ARG A 84 6.75 1.27 -2.67
N ILE A 85 6.80 -0.06 -2.79
CA ILE A 85 8.01 -0.85 -2.62
C ILE A 85 8.87 -0.71 -3.88
N ILE A 86 10.10 -0.24 -3.73
CA ILE A 86 11.08 -0.19 -4.83
C ILE A 86 12.32 -1.05 -4.57
N GLY A 87 12.65 -1.35 -3.32
CA GLY A 87 13.76 -2.23 -2.96
C GLY A 87 13.26 -3.46 -2.19
N LEU A 88 13.84 -4.61 -2.49
CA LEU A 88 13.55 -5.91 -1.89
C LEU A 88 14.69 -6.36 -0.96
N PRO A 89 14.45 -7.31 -0.05
CA PRO A 89 15.48 -7.84 0.83
C PRO A 89 16.75 -8.24 0.09
N GLY A 90 17.89 -7.86 0.65
CA GLY A 90 19.22 -8.15 0.09
C GLY A 90 19.67 -7.25 -1.05
N GLU A 91 18.85 -6.32 -1.52
CA GLU A 91 19.21 -5.40 -2.60
C GLU A 91 19.86 -4.12 -2.08
N THR A 92 20.64 -3.50 -2.95
CA THR A 92 21.19 -2.17 -2.71
C THR A 92 20.42 -1.14 -3.51
N VAL A 93 19.86 -0.15 -2.82
CA VAL A 93 19.06 0.95 -3.39
C VAL A 93 19.84 2.24 -3.30
N ALA A 94 19.91 2.99 -4.40
CA ALA A 94 20.50 4.32 -4.45
C ALA A 94 19.62 5.25 -5.29
N PHE A 95 19.80 6.56 -5.10
CA PHE A 95 19.24 7.59 -6.00
C PHE A 95 20.39 8.39 -6.58
N VAL A 96 20.41 8.53 -7.91
CA VAL A 96 21.41 9.30 -8.64
C VAL A 96 20.67 10.14 -9.67
N ASP A 97 20.80 11.45 -9.54
CA ASP A 97 20.14 12.45 -10.41
C ASP A 97 18.65 12.12 -10.64
N GLY A 98 17.95 11.84 -9.53
CA GLY A 98 16.52 11.52 -9.51
C GLY A 98 16.16 10.10 -9.94
N ARG A 99 17.10 9.31 -10.43
CA ARG A 99 16.83 7.93 -10.87
C ARG A 99 17.11 6.94 -9.75
N VAL A 100 16.24 5.96 -9.61
CA VAL A 100 16.45 4.84 -8.69
C VAL A 100 17.37 3.81 -9.32
N LEU A 101 18.38 3.40 -8.58
CA LEU A 101 19.26 2.29 -8.93
C LEU A 101 19.05 1.13 -7.95
N ILE A 102 18.84 -0.07 -8.51
CA ILE A 102 18.80 -1.33 -7.76
C ILE A 102 20.00 -2.16 -8.16
N ASN A 103 20.88 -2.46 -7.21
CA ASN A 103 22.14 -3.17 -7.45
C ASN A 103 22.97 -2.53 -8.57
N GLY A 104 23.00 -1.19 -8.63
CA GLY A 104 23.71 -0.41 -9.63
C GLY A 104 23.04 -0.31 -11.01
N LYS A 105 21.84 -0.89 -11.20
CA LYS A 105 21.07 -0.81 -12.46
C LYS A 105 19.87 0.11 -12.29
N ILE A 106 19.62 0.97 -13.28
CA ILE A 106 18.46 1.87 -13.27
C ILE A 106 17.18 1.03 -13.24
N LEU A 107 16.29 1.36 -12.31
CA LEU A 107 14.94 0.81 -12.22
C LEU A 107 14.03 1.53 -13.22
N ASP A 108 13.27 0.77 -14.00
CA ASP A 108 12.16 1.31 -14.79
C ASP A 108 10.94 1.54 -13.90
N GLU A 109 10.47 2.79 -13.82
CA GLU A 109 9.39 3.23 -12.95
C GLU A 109 8.28 3.91 -13.76
N PRO A 110 7.44 3.15 -14.47
CA PRO A 110 6.41 3.72 -15.37
C PRO A 110 5.32 4.53 -14.64
N TYR A 111 5.21 4.38 -13.34
CA TYR A 111 4.29 5.10 -12.45
C TYR A 111 4.83 6.48 -12.03
N GLU A 112 6.15 6.70 -12.11
CA GLU A 112 6.76 7.99 -11.83
C GLU A 112 6.46 8.96 -12.96
N LYS A 113 5.82 10.09 -12.63
CA LYS A 113 5.39 11.12 -13.58
C LYS A 113 6.02 12.48 -13.32
N TYR A 114 6.69 12.63 -12.21
CA TYR A 114 7.32 13.87 -11.78
C TYR A 114 8.81 13.65 -11.62
N SER A 115 9.60 14.31 -12.44
CA SER A 115 11.06 14.25 -12.33
C SER A 115 11.54 14.86 -11.01
N CYS A 116 12.65 14.36 -10.50
CA CYS A 116 13.34 14.90 -9.34
C CYS A 116 14.86 14.94 -9.57
N ASP A 117 15.57 15.55 -8.66
CA ASP A 117 17.03 15.65 -8.64
C ASP A 117 17.63 14.94 -7.42
N TRP A 118 16.86 14.01 -6.83
CA TRP A 118 17.26 13.35 -5.61
C TRP A 118 18.57 12.57 -5.78
N ASN A 119 19.45 12.78 -4.81
CA ASN A 119 20.70 12.04 -4.67
C ASN A 119 20.75 11.41 -3.28
N ARG A 120 20.91 10.11 -3.22
CA ARG A 120 20.99 9.35 -1.99
C ARG A 120 22.05 8.25 -2.12
N PRO A 121 22.98 8.17 -1.16
CA PRO A 121 24.00 7.12 -1.18
C PRO A 121 23.37 5.72 -1.14
N PRO A 122 24.07 4.71 -1.67
CA PRO A 122 23.59 3.33 -1.65
C PRO A 122 23.31 2.84 -0.22
N VAL A 123 22.16 2.17 -0.07
CA VAL A 123 21.79 1.47 1.16
C VAL A 123 21.49 0.00 0.82
N THR A 124 22.14 -0.93 1.49
CA THR A 124 21.88 -2.37 1.33
C THR A 124 20.84 -2.81 2.34
N LEU A 125 19.81 -3.48 1.85
CA LEU A 125 18.66 -3.92 2.63
C LEU A 125 18.98 -5.26 3.32
N GLY A 126 18.59 -5.38 4.57
CA GLY A 126 18.65 -6.63 5.32
C GLY A 126 17.63 -7.67 4.82
N PRO A 127 17.67 -8.90 5.37
CA PRO A 127 16.85 -10.02 4.89
C PRO A 127 15.34 -9.84 5.10
N ASP A 128 14.93 -8.89 5.92
CA ASP A 128 13.52 -8.58 6.22
C ASP A 128 13.19 -7.10 5.97
N GLU A 129 14.00 -6.43 5.16
CA GLU A 129 13.91 -5.00 4.93
C GLU A 129 13.49 -4.68 3.50
N TYR A 130 12.61 -3.70 3.38
CA TYR A 130 12.10 -3.19 2.12
C TYR A 130 12.35 -1.69 2.05
N PHE A 131 12.61 -1.18 0.85
CA PHE A 131 12.72 0.25 0.62
C PHE A 131 11.42 0.80 0.05
N PHE A 132 10.91 1.84 0.69
CA PHE A 132 9.63 2.47 0.36
C PHE A 132 9.83 3.91 -0.08
N VAL A 133 9.03 4.32 -1.06
CA VAL A 133 9.01 5.71 -1.55
C VAL A 133 7.61 6.03 -2.09
N GLY A 134 7.23 7.29 -2.13
CA GLY A 134 6.02 7.74 -2.79
C GLY A 134 6.22 7.94 -4.29
N ASP A 135 5.15 7.95 -5.04
CA ASP A 135 5.18 8.14 -6.49
C ASP A 135 5.45 9.59 -6.89
N ASN A 136 5.13 10.55 -6.02
CA ASN A 136 5.39 11.97 -6.25
C ASN A 136 6.83 12.34 -5.87
N ARG A 137 7.73 12.21 -6.83
CA ARG A 137 9.15 12.52 -6.63
C ARG A 137 9.48 14.02 -6.73
N SER A 138 8.51 14.89 -7.13
CA SER A 138 8.73 16.34 -7.19
C SER A 138 8.79 17.03 -5.85
N MET A 139 8.46 16.32 -4.76
CA MET A 139 8.64 16.84 -3.40
C MET A 139 10.14 16.85 -3.03
N PRO A 140 10.61 17.80 -2.22
CA PRO A 140 11.96 17.74 -1.66
C PRO A 140 12.21 16.41 -0.93
N LEU A 141 13.44 15.88 -1.03
CA LEU A 141 13.79 14.59 -0.45
C LEU A 141 13.57 14.56 1.08
N GLU A 142 13.86 15.66 1.75
CA GLU A 142 13.72 15.85 3.20
C GLU A 142 12.25 15.86 3.67
N ASP A 143 11.33 16.30 2.81
CA ASP A 143 9.88 16.37 3.09
C ASP A 143 9.16 15.10 2.67
N HIS A 144 9.86 14.22 1.97
CA HIS A 144 9.29 13.01 1.40
C HIS A 144 9.56 11.81 2.31
N GLU A 145 8.54 11.34 3.00
CA GLU A 145 8.64 10.09 3.77
C GLU A 145 9.05 8.91 2.89
N HIS A 146 10.27 8.46 3.05
CA HIS A 146 10.86 7.35 2.31
C HIS A 146 11.89 6.61 3.17
N GLY A 147 12.34 5.45 2.71
CA GLY A 147 13.45 4.73 3.33
C GLY A 147 13.15 3.28 3.65
N VAL A 148 13.96 2.72 4.55
CA VAL A 148 13.95 1.31 4.91
C VAL A 148 13.00 1.04 6.06
N LYS A 149 12.14 0.03 5.91
CA LYS A 149 11.31 -0.53 7.00
C LYS A 149 11.30 -2.05 6.91
N LYS A 150 11.17 -2.69 8.06
CA LYS A 150 11.01 -4.15 8.13
C LYS A 150 9.61 -4.58 7.69
N ARG A 151 9.53 -5.80 7.19
CA ARG A 151 8.28 -6.42 6.73
C ARG A 151 7.13 -6.34 7.75
N ILE A 152 7.43 -6.45 9.04
CA ILE A 152 6.44 -6.42 10.12
C ILE A 152 5.61 -5.11 10.16
N TYR A 153 6.13 -4.03 9.57
CA TYR A 153 5.42 -2.75 9.49
C TYR A 153 4.46 -2.68 8.29
N ILE A 154 4.51 -3.63 7.35
CA ILE A 154 3.58 -3.71 6.22
C ILE A 154 2.25 -4.25 6.73
N VAL A 155 1.21 -3.43 6.66
CA VAL A 155 -0.16 -3.79 7.10
C VAL A 155 -0.88 -4.61 6.03
N GLY A 156 -0.66 -4.29 4.75
CA GLY A 156 -1.24 -4.97 3.61
C GLY A 156 -1.03 -4.23 2.31
N LYS A 157 -1.52 -4.82 1.22
CA LYS A 157 -1.45 -4.26 -0.14
C LYS A 157 -2.65 -3.34 -0.37
N VAL A 158 -2.39 -2.15 -0.89
CA VAL A 158 -3.45 -1.22 -1.30
C VAL A 158 -4.06 -1.72 -2.60
N LEU A 159 -5.37 -1.73 -2.64
CA LEU A 159 -6.15 -2.03 -3.84
C LEU A 159 -6.52 -0.71 -4.51
N LEU A 160 -6.45 -0.68 -5.84
CA LEU A 160 -6.88 0.44 -6.68
C LEU A 160 -8.38 0.46 -6.84
#